data_6aeb348210d0b44c35c6e50c6ca68b24
#
_entry.id   6aeb348210d0b44c35c6e50c6ca68b24
#
_cell.length_a   1.000
_cell.length_b   1.000
_cell.length_c   1.000
_cell.angle_alpha   90.00
_cell.angle_beta   90.00
_cell.angle_gamma   90.00
#
_symmetry.space_group_name_H-M   'P 1'
#
loop_
_entity.id
_entity.type
_entity.pdbx_description
1 polymer ?
#
loop_
_entity_poly.entity_id
_entity_poly.type
_entity_poly.pdbx_seq_one_letter_code
_entity_poly.pdbx_strand_id
1 'polypeptide(L)'
;ALDTETDNLDYMAANLVGISFALENGEAAYLPLQLDYLGAPKTLEKTTALTLLKPVLENPAIQKVGQNFKYDLTIFARNGIDVQGVAFDTMLESYVLNSTGRHNMDDLAKRYLGHQTITFEEIAGKGKNQLTFNQIPLEKAAEYAAEDADVTMKLQQVLWEKLSKEPTLEKLFKEMELPLLGVLSRMERRGVLIDSDALF
;
A
#
# COMPACT_ATOMS: atom_id res chain seq x y z
N ALA A 1 -3.53 8.64 3.99
CA ALA A 1 -2.85 7.44 3.53
C ALA A 1 -3.81 6.55 2.76
N LEU A 2 -3.28 5.68 1.95
CA LEU A 2 -4.00 4.76 1.08
C LEU A 2 -3.22 3.45 1.01
N ASP A 3 -3.93 2.33 1.16
CA ASP A 3 -3.36 1.01 1.04
C ASP A 3 -4.37 0.04 0.41
N THR A 4 -3.90 -1.04 -0.24
CA THR A 4 -4.75 -2.03 -0.91
C THR A 4 -4.56 -3.42 -0.34
N GLU A 5 -5.66 -4.08 -0.03
CA GLU A 5 -5.68 -5.46 0.38
C GLU A 5 -5.97 -6.38 -0.82
N THR A 6 -5.20 -7.46 -0.89
CA THR A 6 -5.25 -8.40 -2.02
C THR A 6 -5.25 -9.86 -1.56
N ASP A 7 -5.66 -10.75 -2.46
CA ASP A 7 -5.68 -12.20 -2.21
C ASP A 7 -4.36 -12.91 -2.55
N ASN A 8 -3.36 -12.18 -3.08
CA ASN A 8 -2.07 -12.74 -3.51
C ASN A 8 -0.96 -11.70 -3.38
N LEU A 9 0.26 -12.14 -3.06
CA LEU A 9 1.45 -11.28 -3.02
C LEU A 9 1.98 -10.91 -4.41
N ASP A 10 1.71 -11.75 -5.42
CA ASP A 10 2.05 -11.43 -6.81
C ASP A 10 1.07 -10.39 -7.35
N TYR A 11 1.48 -9.13 -7.38
CA TYR A 11 0.67 -8.01 -7.85
C TYR A 11 0.21 -8.14 -9.31
N MET A 12 0.82 -9.00 -10.11
CA MET A 12 0.37 -9.29 -11.47
C MET A 12 -0.77 -10.31 -11.51
N ALA A 13 -0.89 -11.16 -10.50
CA ALA A 13 -1.96 -12.15 -10.37
C ALA A 13 -3.04 -11.74 -9.34
N ALA A 14 -2.69 -10.90 -8.37
CA ALA A 14 -3.52 -10.51 -7.23
C ALA A 14 -4.84 -9.85 -7.65
N ASN A 15 -5.92 -10.20 -6.94
CA ASN A 15 -7.19 -9.47 -7.03
C ASN A 15 -7.29 -8.46 -5.90
N LEU A 16 -7.80 -7.27 -6.21
CA LEU A 16 -8.13 -6.26 -5.21
C LEU A 16 -9.35 -6.72 -4.41
N VAL A 17 -9.18 -6.91 -3.10
CA VAL A 17 -10.22 -7.38 -2.18
C VAL A 17 -10.69 -6.32 -1.19
N GLY A 18 -9.91 -5.27 -1.00
CA GLY A 18 -10.29 -4.12 -0.17
C GLY A 18 -9.34 -2.95 -0.32
N ILE A 19 -9.74 -1.81 0.22
CA ILE A 19 -8.95 -0.57 0.23
C ILE A 19 -9.06 0.05 1.61
N SER A 20 -7.95 0.44 2.21
CA SER A 20 -7.94 1.19 3.45
C SER A 20 -7.47 2.62 3.27
N PHE A 21 -7.97 3.48 4.13
CA PHE A 21 -7.73 4.92 4.09
C PHE A 21 -7.42 5.42 5.50
N ALA A 22 -6.53 6.39 5.61
CA ALA A 22 -6.38 7.18 6.83
C ALA A 22 -6.20 8.66 6.53
N LEU A 23 -6.70 9.49 7.42
CA LEU A 23 -6.58 10.94 7.39
C LEU A 23 -5.62 11.43 8.48
N GLU A 24 -5.10 12.63 8.32
CA GLU A 24 -4.16 13.23 9.29
C GLU A 24 -4.76 13.42 10.70
N ASN A 25 -6.08 13.48 10.82
CA ASN A 25 -6.79 13.61 12.10
C ASN A 25 -6.89 12.29 12.89
N GLY A 26 -6.32 11.19 12.37
CA GLY A 26 -6.35 9.88 13.00
C GLY A 26 -7.59 9.04 12.71
N GLU A 27 -8.45 9.48 11.78
CA GLU A 27 -9.54 8.65 11.28
C GLU A 27 -9.00 7.68 10.24
N ALA A 28 -9.30 6.38 10.41
CA ALA A 28 -8.98 5.33 9.46
C ALA A 28 -10.21 4.47 9.16
N ALA A 29 -10.27 3.94 7.95
CA ALA A 29 -11.39 3.13 7.50
C ALA A 29 -10.95 2.07 6.50
N TYR A 30 -11.64 0.94 6.49
CA TYR A 30 -11.49 -0.12 5.51
C TYR A 30 -12.75 -0.27 4.67
N LEU A 31 -12.61 -0.35 3.37
CA LEU A 31 -13.66 -0.62 2.39
C LEU A 31 -13.49 -2.04 1.85
N PRO A 32 -14.25 -3.04 2.33
CA PRO A 32 -14.23 -4.39 1.78
C PRO A 32 -14.90 -4.41 0.42
N LEU A 33 -14.27 -5.05 -0.57
CA LEU A 33 -14.79 -5.21 -1.93
C LEU A 33 -15.11 -6.67 -2.25
N GLN A 34 -14.40 -7.60 -1.62
CA GLN A 34 -14.61 -9.04 -1.81
C GLN A 34 -14.38 -9.79 -0.50
N LEU A 35 -15.35 -10.58 -0.10
CA LEU A 35 -15.28 -11.46 1.07
C LEU A 35 -15.65 -12.89 0.62
N ASP A 36 -14.86 -13.88 1.04
CA ASP A 36 -15.01 -15.29 0.62
C ASP A 36 -14.96 -16.22 1.83
N TYR A 37 -15.96 -16.10 2.71
CA TYR A 37 -16.16 -17.00 3.84
C TYR A 37 -17.65 -17.19 4.15
N LEU A 38 -17.99 -18.28 4.84
CA LEU A 38 -19.37 -18.61 5.18
C LEU A 38 -19.98 -17.54 6.10
N GLY A 39 -21.12 -16.98 5.68
CA GLY A 39 -21.82 -15.93 6.44
C GLY A 39 -21.26 -14.53 6.21
N ALA A 40 -20.35 -14.34 5.25
CA ALA A 40 -19.81 -13.02 4.91
C ALA A 40 -20.94 -12.02 4.59
N PRO A 41 -20.86 -10.78 5.07
CA PRO A 41 -21.83 -9.74 4.71
C PRO A 41 -21.68 -9.37 3.22
N LYS A 42 -22.75 -8.80 2.66
CA LYS A 42 -22.71 -8.28 1.29
C LYS A 42 -21.85 -7.01 1.23
N THR A 43 -20.87 -7.00 0.35
CA THR A 43 -20.00 -5.84 0.09
C THR A 43 -20.60 -4.91 -0.97
N LEU A 44 -20.05 -3.70 -1.06
CA LEU A 44 -20.26 -2.84 -2.22
C LEU A 44 -19.63 -3.50 -3.45
N GLU A 45 -20.33 -3.44 -4.58
CA GLU A 45 -19.80 -3.98 -5.83
C GLU A 45 -18.53 -3.20 -6.25
N LYS A 46 -17.46 -3.94 -6.62
CA LYS A 46 -16.13 -3.38 -6.86
C LYS A 46 -16.11 -2.29 -7.91
N THR A 47 -16.81 -2.49 -9.03
CA THR A 47 -16.88 -1.49 -10.11
C THR A 47 -17.55 -0.20 -9.64
N THR A 48 -18.60 -0.32 -8.84
CA THR A 48 -19.28 0.83 -8.23
C THR A 48 -18.37 1.58 -7.29
N ALA A 49 -17.69 0.87 -6.39
CA ALA A 49 -16.76 1.46 -5.45
C ALA A 49 -15.62 2.21 -6.16
N LEU A 50 -14.98 1.57 -7.14
CA LEU A 50 -13.90 2.18 -7.91
C LEU A 50 -14.38 3.38 -8.73
N THR A 51 -15.58 3.34 -9.29
CA THR A 51 -16.16 4.49 -10.02
C THR A 51 -16.35 5.70 -9.09
N LEU A 52 -16.81 5.47 -7.86
CA LEU A 52 -16.97 6.53 -6.87
C LEU A 52 -15.64 7.09 -6.36
N LEU A 53 -14.64 6.24 -6.20
CA LEU A 53 -13.30 6.64 -5.71
C LEU A 53 -12.41 7.26 -6.80
N LYS A 54 -12.65 6.94 -8.07
CA LYS A 54 -11.83 7.40 -9.20
C LYS A 54 -11.57 8.91 -9.20
N PRO A 55 -12.56 9.80 -8.99
CA PRO A 55 -12.31 11.25 -8.96
C PRO A 55 -11.35 11.71 -7.87
N VAL A 56 -11.27 10.98 -6.75
CA VAL A 56 -10.35 11.27 -5.65
C VAL A 56 -8.97 10.67 -5.94
N LEU A 57 -8.93 9.41 -6.38
CA LEU A 57 -7.68 8.69 -6.63
C LEU A 57 -6.88 9.29 -7.80
N GLU A 58 -7.56 9.74 -8.85
CA GLU A 58 -6.93 10.34 -10.03
C GLU A 58 -6.75 11.86 -9.93
N ASN A 59 -7.11 12.49 -8.82
CA ASN A 59 -6.93 13.92 -8.63
C ASN A 59 -5.49 14.25 -8.18
N PRO A 60 -4.68 14.93 -9.00
CA PRO A 60 -3.31 15.30 -8.62
C PRO A 60 -3.23 16.33 -7.49
N ALA A 61 -4.30 17.08 -7.22
CA ALA A 61 -4.35 18.05 -6.13
C ALA A 61 -4.57 17.41 -4.75
N ILE A 62 -5.00 16.15 -4.70
CA ILE A 62 -5.16 15.39 -3.46
C ILE A 62 -3.90 14.55 -3.27
N GLN A 63 -3.11 14.89 -2.27
CA GLN A 63 -1.90 14.13 -1.94
C GLN A 63 -2.23 12.74 -1.41
N LYS A 64 -1.48 11.75 -1.85
CA LYS A 64 -1.56 10.36 -1.39
C LYS A 64 -0.24 9.96 -0.75
N VAL A 65 -0.38 9.19 0.31
CA VAL A 65 0.71 8.56 1.06
C VAL A 65 0.52 7.05 1.02
N GLY A 66 1.56 6.29 0.83
CA GLY A 66 1.54 4.82 0.91
C GLY A 66 2.81 4.26 1.55
N GLN A 67 2.81 2.96 1.78
CA GLN A 67 3.97 2.18 2.20
C GLN A 67 4.30 1.16 1.10
N ASN A 68 5.46 1.25 0.45
CA ASN A 68 5.75 0.46 -0.76
C ASN A 68 4.67 0.66 -1.84
N PHE A 69 4.31 1.89 -2.06
CA PHE A 69 3.14 2.32 -2.82
C PHE A 69 3.16 1.87 -4.30
N LYS A 70 4.32 1.45 -4.79
CA LYS A 70 4.44 0.84 -6.12
C LYS A 70 3.54 -0.38 -6.30
N TYR A 71 3.36 -1.19 -5.24
CA TYR A 71 2.45 -2.33 -5.23
C TYR A 71 1.01 -1.85 -5.49
N ASP A 72 0.52 -0.90 -4.69
CA ASP A 72 -0.85 -0.38 -4.77
C ASP A 72 -1.13 0.31 -6.10
N LEU A 73 -0.17 1.11 -6.60
CA LEU A 73 -0.27 1.71 -7.93
C LEU A 73 -0.48 0.67 -9.03
N THR A 74 0.16 -0.49 -8.90
CA THR A 74 0.01 -1.58 -9.85
C THR A 74 -1.37 -2.23 -9.73
N ILE A 75 -1.84 -2.47 -8.50
CA ILE A 75 -3.19 -3.00 -8.24
C ILE A 75 -4.26 -2.05 -8.79
N PHE A 76 -4.17 -0.76 -8.49
CA PHE A 76 -5.11 0.25 -9.00
C PHE A 76 -5.10 0.31 -10.53
N ALA A 77 -3.93 0.35 -11.15
CA ALA A 77 -3.81 0.43 -12.60
C ALA A 77 -4.42 -0.79 -13.32
N ARG A 78 -4.28 -2.00 -12.75
CA ARG A 78 -4.93 -3.22 -13.26
C ARG A 78 -6.47 -3.17 -13.12
N ASN A 79 -6.97 -2.34 -12.23
CA ASN A 79 -8.40 -2.09 -12.04
C ASN A 79 -8.90 -0.80 -12.76
N GLY A 80 -8.12 -0.22 -13.66
CA GLY A 80 -8.49 0.93 -14.47
C GLY A 80 -8.44 2.28 -13.76
N ILE A 81 -7.67 2.39 -12.67
CA ILE A 81 -7.43 3.62 -11.91
C ILE A 81 -5.96 4.05 -12.10
N ASP A 82 -5.75 5.25 -12.59
CA ASP A 82 -4.41 5.86 -12.69
C ASP A 82 -4.22 6.83 -11.51
N VAL A 83 -3.71 6.32 -10.40
CA VAL A 83 -3.54 7.11 -9.17
C VAL A 83 -2.59 8.27 -9.42
N GLN A 84 -3.05 9.48 -9.14
CA GLN A 84 -2.31 10.72 -9.26
C GLN A 84 -2.08 11.36 -7.89
N GLY A 85 -1.15 12.31 -7.80
CA GLY A 85 -0.86 13.03 -6.55
C GLY A 85 -0.15 12.17 -5.50
N VAL A 86 0.62 11.16 -5.91
CA VAL A 86 1.51 10.43 -5.00
C VAL A 86 2.54 11.41 -4.48
N ALA A 87 2.50 11.72 -3.20
CA ALA A 87 3.35 12.72 -2.57
C ALA A 87 4.38 12.10 -1.63
N PHE A 88 4.09 10.94 -1.06
CA PHE A 88 4.96 10.28 -0.09
C PHE A 88 4.85 8.76 -0.19
N ASP A 89 5.98 8.10 0.07
CA ASP A 89 6.10 6.65 0.29
C ASP A 89 7.00 6.44 1.50
N THR A 90 6.44 5.92 2.58
CA THR A 90 7.13 5.79 3.87
C THR A 90 8.30 4.81 3.83
N MET A 91 8.25 3.81 2.95
CA MET A 91 9.39 2.92 2.71
C MET A 91 10.55 3.68 2.05
N LEU A 92 10.27 4.50 1.03
CA LEU A 92 11.30 5.32 0.36
C LEU A 92 11.82 6.42 1.28
N GLU A 93 10.96 7.11 2.06
CA GLU A 93 11.40 8.10 3.05
C GLU A 93 12.38 7.47 4.05
N SER A 94 12.02 6.30 4.58
CA SER A 94 12.89 5.55 5.49
C SER A 94 14.20 5.11 4.83
N TYR A 95 14.15 4.67 3.58
CA TYR A 95 15.32 4.24 2.83
C TYR A 95 16.31 5.40 2.59
N VAL A 96 15.80 6.57 2.22
CA VAL A 96 16.60 7.79 2.02
C VAL A 96 17.23 8.24 3.34
N LEU A 97 16.49 8.16 4.45
CA LEU A 97 17.01 8.52 5.78
C LEU A 97 18.08 7.53 6.29
N ASN A 98 17.94 6.26 6.00
CA ASN A 98 18.86 5.21 6.46
C ASN A 98 18.81 3.98 5.56
N SER A 99 19.65 3.92 4.54
CA SER A 99 19.69 2.85 3.53
C SER A 99 20.06 1.45 4.07
N THR A 100 20.54 1.33 5.30
CA THR A 100 21.00 0.06 5.88
C THR A 100 20.00 -0.59 6.83
N GLY A 101 18.85 0.06 7.07
CA GLY A 101 17.80 -0.43 7.96
C GLY A 101 16.86 -1.43 7.31
N ARG A 102 15.92 -1.95 8.11
CA ARG A 102 14.71 -2.59 7.59
C ARG A 102 13.65 -1.50 7.36
N HIS A 103 12.91 -1.63 6.27
CA HIS A 103 11.97 -0.61 5.79
C HIS A 103 10.52 -1.13 5.67
N ASN A 104 10.24 -2.34 6.20
CA ASN A 104 8.87 -2.82 6.32
C ASN A 104 8.13 -2.03 7.42
N MET A 105 6.83 -1.97 7.31
CA MET A 105 5.98 -1.15 8.17
C MET A 105 6.12 -1.51 9.65
N ASP A 106 6.16 -2.80 10.01
CA ASP A 106 6.25 -3.26 11.40
C ASP A 106 7.54 -2.76 12.09
N ASP A 107 8.69 -2.91 11.40
CA ASP A 107 9.98 -2.43 11.91
C ASP A 107 10.00 -0.89 12.02
N LEU A 108 9.36 -0.18 11.08
CA LEU A 108 9.26 1.28 11.11
C LEU A 108 8.32 1.75 12.22
N ALA A 109 7.14 1.14 12.37
CA ALA A 109 6.19 1.45 13.44
C ALA A 109 6.82 1.26 14.82
N LYS A 110 7.50 0.15 15.02
CA LYS A 110 8.21 -0.12 16.26
C LYS A 110 9.32 0.91 16.53
N ARG A 111 10.09 1.28 15.49
CA ARG A 111 11.25 2.18 15.61
C ARG A 111 10.85 3.63 15.83
N TYR A 112 9.87 4.12 15.08
CA TYR A 112 9.54 5.54 15.03
C TYR A 112 8.31 5.92 15.84
N LEU A 113 7.37 4.99 16.03
CA LEU A 113 6.12 5.22 16.76
C LEU A 113 6.09 4.48 18.11
N GLY A 114 7.00 3.53 18.38
CA GLY A 114 6.93 2.65 19.54
C GLY A 114 5.70 1.73 19.52
N HIS A 115 5.09 1.56 18.35
CA HIS A 115 3.87 0.80 18.14
C HIS A 115 4.19 -0.60 17.58
N GLN A 116 3.51 -1.61 18.11
CA GLN A 116 3.55 -2.97 17.58
C GLN A 116 2.27 -3.19 16.77
N THR A 117 2.41 -3.37 15.47
CA THR A 117 1.33 -3.60 14.52
C THR A 117 0.73 -5.00 14.68
N ILE A 118 -0.51 -5.16 14.26
CA ILE A 118 -1.13 -6.46 14.06
C ILE A 118 -0.43 -7.13 12.88
N THR A 119 0.07 -8.35 13.08
CA THR A 119 0.73 -9.07 11.98
C THR A 119 -0.29 -9.83 11.14
N PHE A 120 0.00 -10.00 9.84
CA PHE A 120 -0.85 -10.80 8.95
C PHE A 120 -1.05 -12.24 9.48
N GLU A 121 -0.02 -12.82 10.10
CA GLU A 121 -0.11 -14.15 10.69
C GLU A 121 -1.09 -14.25 11.87
N GLU A 122 -1.30 -13.17 12.60
CA GLU A 122 -2.27 -13.14 13.73
C GLU A 122 -3.71 -13.20 13.23
N ILE A 123 -4.01 -12.61 12.08
CA ILE A 123 -5.35 -12.59 11.51
C ILE A 123 -5.63 -13.73 10.53
N ALA A 124 -4.61 -14.18 9.79
CA ALA A 124 -4.72 -15.17 8.71
C ALA A 124 -4.26 -16.59 9.10
N GLY A 125 -3.52 -16.70 10.22
CA GLY A 125 -2.85 -17.97 10.60
C GLY A 125 -1.54 -18.19 9.83
N LYS A 126 -0.95 -19.38 9.99
CA LYS A 126 0.38 -19.73 9.47
C LYS A 126 0.39 -20.99 8.61
N GLY A 127 1.37 -21.07 7.72
CA GLY A 127 1.71 -22.27 6.97
C GLY A 127 0.68 -22.63 5.91
N LYS A 128 0.47 -23.93 5.67
CA LYS A 128 -0.37 -24.42 4.56
C LYS A 128 -1.86 -24.08 4.68
N ASN A 129 -2.33 -23.76 5.87
CA ASN A 129 -3.71 -23.40 6.16
C ASN A 129 -3.89 -21.87 6.36
N GLN A 130 -2.89 -21.07 6.01
CA GLN A 130 -2.99 -19.63 6.06
C GLN A 130 -4.09 -19.15 5.11
N LEU A 131 -4.98 -18.33 5.62
CA LEU A 131 -6.08 -17.73 4.86
C LEU A 131 -5.54 -16.66 3.91
N THR A 132 -6.20 -16.50 2.78
CA THR A 132 -6.06 -15.29 1.96
C THR A 132 -6.87 -14.16 2.59
N PHE A 133 -6.56 -12.89 2.27
CA PHE A 133 -7.16 -11.75 2.94
C PHE A 133 -8.69 -11.73 2.86
N ASN A 134 -9.27 -12.09 1.71
CA ASN A 134 -10.72 -12.19 1.50
C ASN A 134 -11.41 -13.30 2.31
N GLN A 135 -10.65 -14.23 2.90
CA GLN A 135 -11.17 -15.29 3.77
C GLN A 135 -11.16 -14.92 5.25
N ILE A 136 -10.56 -13.78 5.62
CA ILE A 136 -10.48 -13.29 6.99
C ILE A 136 -11.83 -12.67 7.37
N PRO A 137 -12.39 -12.95 8.57
CA PRO A 137 -13.60 -12.29 9.05
C PRO A 137 -13.46 -10.76 9.02
N LEU A 138 -14.52 -10.08 8.54
CA LEU A 138 -14.52 -8.64 8.28
C LEU A 138 -14.02 -7.79 9.45
N GLU A 139 -14.41 -8.12 10.67
CA GLU A 139 -14.01 -7.36 11.86
C GLU A 139 -12.49 -7.35 12.04
N LYS A 140 -11.84 -8.51 11.86
CA LYS A 140 -10.38 -8.62 11.95
C LYS A 140 -9.67 -7.98 10.74
N ALA A 141 -10.22 -8.19 9.55
CA ALA A 141 -9.69 -7.59 8.32
C ALA A 141 -9.78 -6.06 8.37
N ALA A 142 -10.89 -5.52 8.91
CA ALA A 142 -11.08 -4.08 9.03
C ALA A 142 -10.14 -3.44 10.06
N GLU A 143 -9.92 -4.11 11.20
CA GLU A 143 -8.99 -3.63 12.23
C GLU A 143 -7.56 -3.59 11.68
N TYR A 144 -7.11 -4.67 11.06
CA TYR A 144 -5.79 -4.78 10.44
C TYR A 144 -5.58 -3.72 9.34
N ALA A 145 -6.45 -3.68 8.33
CA ALA A 145 -6.29 -2.78 7.19
C ALA A 145 -6.41 -1.29 7.57
N ALA A 146 -7.27 -0.95 8.54
CA ALA A 146 -7.38 0.41 9.05
C ALA A 146 -6.12 0.79 9.86
N GLU A 147 -5.55 -0.14 10.62
CA GLU A 147 -4.27 0.07 11.33
C GLU A 147 -3.15 0.34 10.34
N ASP A 148 -3.02 -0.44 9.25
CA ASP A 148 -1.97 -0.28 8.24
C ASP A 148 -2.01 1.12 7.61
N ALA A 149 -3.19 1.60 7.25
CA ALA A 149 -3.35 2.96 6.73
C ALA A 149 -3.03 4.05 7.78
N ASP A 150 -3.47 3.88 9.03
CA ASP A 150 -3.23 4.82 10.13
C ASP A 150 -1.75 4.88 10.49
N VAL A 151 -1.10 3.73 10.61
CA VAL A 151 0.35 3.63 10.85
C VAL A 151 1.14 4.26 9.71
N THR A 152 0.76 4.00 8.47
CA THR A 152 1.39 4.63 7.29
C THR A 152 1.29 6.16 7.35
N MET A 153 0.13 6.72 7.72
CA MET A 153 -0.03 8.17 7.88
C MET A 153 0.85 8.74 9.00
N LYS A 154 0.87 8.08 10.16
CA LYS A 154 1.72 8.49 11.29
C LYS A 154 3.21 8.38 10.99
N LEU A 155 3.62 7.32 10.30
CA LEU A 155 5.01 7.15 9.86
C LEU A 155 5.43 8.27 8.92
N GLN A 156 4.60 8.62 7.94
CA GLN A 156 4.88 9.72 7.02
C GLN A 156 5.16 11.02 7.78
N GLN A 157 4.33 11.39 8.76
CA GLN A 157 4.52 12.61 9.54
C GLN A 157 5.87 12.64 10.26
N VAL A 158 6.24 11.53 10.92
CA VAL A 158 7.50 11.44 11.67
C VAL A 158 8.73 11.35 10.76
N LEU A 159 8.64 10.60 9.66
CA LEU A 159 9.74 10.46 8.70
C LEU A 159 9.98 11.75 7.95
N TRP A 160 8.90 12.41 7.50
CA TRP A 160 8.99 13.68 6.81
C TRP A 160 9.55 14.79 7.69
N GLU A 161 9.18 14.85 8.97
CA GLU A 161 9.76 15.81 9.93
C GLU A 161 11.30 15.68 10.02
N LYS A 162 11.82 14.46 9.88
CA LYS A 162 13.27 14.22 9.87
C LYS A 162 13.89 14.53 8.51
N LEU A 163 13.29 14.04 7.44
CA LEU A 163 13.80 14.15 6.08
C LEU A 163 13.84 15.59 5.58
N SER A 164 12.82 16.39 5.88
CA SER A 164 12.75 17.81 5.50
C SER A 164 13.78 18.71 6.20
N LYS A 165 14.42 18.24 7.27
CA LYS A 165 15.55 18.94 7.92
C LYS A 165 16.88 18.75 7.20
N GLU A 166 16.95 17.82 6.25
CA GLU A 166 18.14 17.47 5.49
C GLU A 166 17.91 17.81 3.99
N PRO A 167 18.24 19.05 3.55
CA PRO A 167 17.86 19.53 2.21
C PRO A 167 18.36 18.64 1.05
N THR A 168 19.52 17.99 1.24
CA THR A 168 20.08 17.07 0.23
C THR A 168 19.24 15.80 0.10
N LEU A 169 18.78 15.25 1.23
CA LEU A 169 17.94 14.05 1.27
C LEU A 169 16.51 14.38 0.80
N GLU A 170 15.97 15.52 1.20
CA GLU A 170 14.67 16.00 0.70
C GLU A 170 14.68 16.13 -0.82
N LYS A 171 15.75 16.72 -1.38
CA LYS A 171 15.93 16.86 -2.82
C LYS A 171 16.02 15.49 -3.50
N LEU A 172 16.83 14.57 -2.97
CA LEU A 172 16.95 13.21 -3.48
C LEU A 172 15.60 12.51 -3.52
N PHE A 173 14.84 12.57 -2.42
CA PHE A 173 13.51 11.97 -2.34
C PHE A 173 12.55 12.55 -3.38
N LYS A 174 12.42 13.88 -3.44
CA LYS A 174 11.44 14.56 -4.31
C LYS A 174 11.78 14.50 -5.80
N GLU A 175 13.08 14.64 -6.15
CA GLU A 175 13.50 14.77 -7.55
C GLU A 175 13.92 13.44 -8.17
N MET A 176 14.20 12.40 -7.38
CA MET A 176 14.69 11.12 -7.91
C MET A 176 13.84 9.94 -7.43
N GLU A 177 13.77 9.66 -6.14
CA GLU A 177 13.17 8.42 -5.62
C GLU A 177 11.66 8.36 -5.88
N LEU A 178 10.94 9.42 -5.53
CA LEU A 178 9.49 9.46 -5.70
C LEU A 178 9.07 9.43 -7.18
N PRO A 179 9.66 10.21 -8.11
CA PRO A 179 9.38 10.08 -9.55
C PRO A 179 9.72 8.70 -10.13
N LEU A 180 10.80 8.09 -9.65
CA LEU A 180 11.24 6.77 -10.08
C LEU A 180 10.22 5.68 -9.78
N LEU A 181 9.49 5.80 -8.67
CA LEU A 181 8.42 4.86 -8.29
C LEU A 181 7.40 4.64 -9.42
N GLY A 182 6.91 5.72 -10.03
CA GLY A 182 5.98 5.66 -11.15
C GLY A 182 6.61 5.05 -12.43
N VAL A 183 7.89 5.29 -12.66
CA VAL A 183 8.63 4.69 -13.79
C VAL A 183 8.75 3.18 -13.60
N LEU A 184 9.19 2.74 -12.43
CA LEU A 184 9.35 1.32 -12.10
C LEU A 184 8.01 0.57 -12.15
N SER A 185 6.94 1.14 -11.60
CA SER A 185 5.59 0.56 -11.69
C SER A 185 5.15 0.30 -13.13
N ARG A 186 5.42 1.25 -14.05
CA ARG A 186 5.10 1.07 -15.48
C ARG A 186 5.99 0.03 -16.15
N MET A 187 7.28 -0.01 -15.81
CA MET A 187 8.21 -1.00 -16.36
C MET A 187 7.83 -2.41 -15.94
N GLU A 188 7.56 -2.63 -14.66
CA GLU A 188 7.17 -3.92 -14.12
C GLU A 188 5.85 -4.42 -14.71
N ARG A 189 4.86 -3.55 -14.89
CA ARG A 189 3.58 -3.91 -15.52
C ARG A 189 3.72 -4.26 -17.01
N ARG A 190 4.69 -3.66 -17.72
CA ARG A 190 4.97 -4.02 -19.13
C ARG A 190 5.69 -5.34 -19.24
N GLY A 191 6.54 -5.65 -18.28
CA GLY A 191 7.44 -6.79 -18.34
C GLY A 191 8.50 -6.64 -19.42
N VAL A 192 9.29 -7.69 -19.62
CA VAL A 192 10.33 -7.82 -20.65
C VAL A 192 10.15 -9.17 -21.34
N LEU A 193 10.15 -9.17 -22.68
CA LEU A 193 10.19 -10.39 -23.44
C LEU A 193 11.60 -11.00 -23.39
N ILE A 194 11.69 -12.21 -22.87
CA ILE A 194 12.94 -12.97 -22.81
C ILE A 194 12.98 -13.94 -24.01
N ASP A 195 14.05 -13.91 -24.78
CA ASP A 195 14.34 -14.92 -25.79
C ASP A 195 14.96 -16.14 -25.09
N SER A 196 14.11 -17.11 -24.74
CA SER A 196 14.55 -18.31 -24.05
C SER A 196 15.44 -19.19 -24.92
N ASP A 197 15.27 -19.17 -26.26
CA ASP A 197 16.06 -19.98 -27.18
C ASP A 197 17.49 -19.42 -27.30
N ALA A 198 17.68 -18.12 -27.10
CA ALA A 198 19.00 -17.49 -27.07
C ALA A 198 19.75 -17.69 -25.73
N LEU A 199 19.06 -18.13 -24.66
CA LEU A 199 19.66 -18.37 -23.34
C LEU A 199 20.13 -19.80 -23.11
N PHE A 200 19.73 -20.74 -23.96
CA PHE A 200 20.09 -22.15 -23.95
C PHE A 200 20.78 -22.52 -25.25
#